data_565c633e9e841cc1c5f33a189a16199a
#
_entry.id   565c633e9e841cc1c5f33a189a16199a
#
_cell.length_a   1.000
_cell.length_b   1.000
_cell.length_c   1.000
_cell.angle_alpha   90.00
_cell.angle_beta   90.00
_cell.angle_gamma   90.00
#
_symmetry.space_group_name_H-M   'P 1'
#
loop_
_entity.id
_entity.type
_entity.pdbx_description
1 polymer ?
#
loop_
_entity_poly.entity_id
_entity_poly.type
_entity_poly.pdbx_seq_one_letter_code
_entity_poly.pdbx_strand_id
1 'polypeptide(L)'
;CNKLLQSMYNTKRRKICEYFNSTFYVNDVIIQKENDYSRNPPRVNGDVAIIINKIDNLTCKIRYIDDDEERIIVNDDLKDDFQLFYSATVHKFQGSQEDVCAIILSNQHSMWRMENNKKLFYTAISRAKEKCIIIGDPKVFMSLKINRGDKFYSKFMSEFDEFELNV
;
A
#
# COMPACT_ATOMS: atom_id res chain seq x y z
N CYS A 1 -6.80 -7.97 -0.53
CA CYS A 1 -7.25 -6.56 -0.40
C CYS A 1 -7.30 -5.85 -1.75
N ASN A 2 -6.21 -5.81 -2.57
CA ASN A 2 -6.16 -5.01 -3.80
C ASN A 2 -7.36 -5.21 -4.75
N LYS A 3 -7.74 -6.45 -5.07
CA LYS A 3 -8.90 -6.73 -5.96
C LYS A 3 -10.23 -6.21 -5.41
N LEU A 4 -10.46 -6.33 -4.10
CA LEU A 4 -11.67 -5.83 -3.47
C LEU A 4 -11.70 -4.30 -3.54
N LEU A 5 -10.63 -3.65 -3.15
CA LEU A 5 -10.51 -2.19 -3.20
C LEU A 5 -10.61 -1.68 -4.64
N GLN A 6 -9.93 -2.33 -5.60
CA GLN A 6 -10.08 -2.03 -7.04
C GLN A 6 -11.56 -2.07 -7.46
N SER A 7 -12.31 -3.09 -6.99
CA SER A 7 -13.73 -3.22 -7.35
C SER A 7 -14.61 -2.13 -6.75
N MET A 8 -14.22 -1.57 -5.61
CA MET A 8 -14.96 -0.50 -4.92
C MET A 8 -14.64 0.89 -5.50
N TYR A 9 -13.38 1.15 -5.78
CA TYR A 9 -12.92 2.48 -6.19
C TYR A 9 -12.90 2.67 -7.71
N ASN A 10 -12.54 1.65 -8.48
CA ASN A 10 -12.52 1.72 -9.95
C ASN A 10 -13.80 1.11 -10.54
N THR A 11 -14.90 1.86 -10.52
CA THR A 11 -16.22 1.40 -11.00
C THR A 11 -16.36 1.47 -12.53
N LYS A 12 -15.64 2.39 -13.20
CA LYS A 12 -15.65 2.55 -14.68
C LYS A 12 -14.53 1.72 -15.30
N ARG A 13 -14.74 0.40 -15.39
CA ARG A 13 -13.70 -0.55 -15.76
C ARG A 13 -13.52 -0.67 -17.27
N ARG A 14 -12.56 0.03 -17.86
CA ARG A 14 -12.06 -0.26 -19.20
C ARG A 14 -10.82 -1.15 -19.09
N LYS A 15 -10.97 -2.43 -19.44
CA LYS A 15 -9.90 -3.44 -19.32
C LYS A 15 -8.71 -3.10 -20.21
N ILE A 16 -7.53 -3.15 -19.62
CA ILE A 16 -6.23 -3.06 -20.31
C ILE A 16 -5.75 -4.46 -20.64
N CYS A 17 -5.35 -5.21 -19.64
CA CYS A 17 -4.82 -6.56 -19.79
C CYS A 17 -5.10 -7.40 -18.52
N GLU A 18 -4.80 -8.69 -18.62
CA GLU A 18 -4.93 -9.65 -17.54
C GLU A 18 -3.64 -10.45 -17.37
N TYR A 19 -3.22 -10.67 -16.13
CA TYR A 19 -2.03 -11.42 -15.81
C TYR A 19 -2.24 -12.24 -14.53
N PHE A 20 -2.10 -13.58 -14.64
CA PHE A 20 -2.43 -14.53 -13.57
C PHE A 20 -3.78 -14.19 -12.91
N ASN A 21 -3.70 -13.75 -11.66
CA ASN A 21 -4.87 -13.41 -10.86
C ASN A 21 -5.18 -11.90 -10.80
N SER A 22 -4.54 -11.06 -11.60
CA SER A 22 -4.74 -9.61 -11.62
C SER A 22 -5.21 -9.14 -12.98
N THR A 23 -6.22 -8.27 -12.99
CA THR A 23 -6.67 -7.57 -14.19
C THR A 23 -6.43 -6.10 -13.99
N PHE A 24 -5.79 -5.46 -14.96
CA PHE A 24 -5.55 -4.02 -14.96
C PHE A 24 -6.61 -3.31 -15.77
N TYR A 25 -7.07 -2.18 -15.26
CA TYR A 25 -8.07 -1.31 -15.88
C TYR A 25 -7.56 0.13 -15.94
N VAL A 26 -8.16 0.93 -16.82
CA VAL A 26 -7.97 2.39 -16.79
C VAL A 26 -8.39 2.92 -15.41
N ASN A 27 -7.67 3.90 -14.89
CA ASN A 27 -7.78 4.49 -13.55
C ASN A 27 -7.30 3.58 -12.39
N ASP A 28 -6.64 2.46 -12.68
CA ASP A 28 -6.00 1.70 -11.62
C ASP A 28 -4.75 2.43 -11.11
N VAL A 29 -4.59 2.40 -9.79
CA VAL A 29 -3.35 2.80 -9.12
C VAL A 29 -2.41 1.59 -9.11
N ILE A 30 -1.20 1.80 -9.58
CA ILE A 30 -0.17 0.77 -9.73
C ILE A 30 1.14 1.23 -9.10
N ILE A 31 1.98 0.30 -8.70
CA ILE A 31 3.31 0.55 -8.14
C ILE A 31 4.35 -0.24 -8.91
N GLN A 32 5.49 0.39 -9.17
CA GLN A 32 6.63 -0.26 -9.81
C GLN A 32 7.29 -1.27 -8.87
N LYS A 33 7.59 -2.46 -9.37
CA LYS A 33 8.18 -3.56 -8.58
C LYS A 33 9.70 -3.55 -8.56
N GLU A 34 10.32 -3.04 -9.62
CA GLU A 34 11.76 -3.08 -9.83
C GLU A 34 12.27 -1.73 -10.31
N ASN A 35 13.58 -1.49 -10.15
CA ASN A 35 14.21 -0.28 -10.64
C ASN A 35 14.39 -0.36 -12.16
N ASP A 36 14.04 0.70 -12.87
CA ASP A 36 14.27 0.88 -14.31
C ASP A 36 15.25 2.05 -14.54
N TYR A 37 16.51 1.71 -14.67
CA TYR A 37 17.58 2.66 -14.96
C TYR A 37 17.82 2.88 -16.47
N SER A 38 17.10 2.17 -17.33
CA SER A 38 17.24 2.29 -18.78
C SER A 38 16.60 3.58 -19.31
N ARG A 39 15.83 4.27 -18.49
CA ARG A 39 15.06 5.47 -18.84
C ARG A 39 15.60 6.73 -18.17
N ASN A 40 15.21 7.87 -18.71
CA ASN A 40 15.57 9.18 -18.16
C ASN A 40 14.29 10.03 -18.00
N PRO A 41 13.88 10.43 -16.77
CA PRO A 41 14.51 10.05 -15.50
C PRO A 41 14.35 8.55 -15.18
N PRO A 42 15.27 7.97 -14.40
CA PRO A 42 15.14 6.57 -13.96
C PRO A 42 13.95 6.42 -13.03
N ARG A 43 13.37 5.23 -12.99
CA ARG A 43 12.28 4.88 -12.07
C ARG A 43 12.73 3.82 -11.08
N VAL A 44 12.23 3.93 -9.87
CA VAL A 44 12.65 3.04 -8.79
C VAL A 44 11.50 2.18 -8.28
N ASN A 45 11.87 1.08 -7.65
CA ASN A 45 10.91 0.26 -6.94
C ASN A 45 10.19 1.09 -5.88
N GLY A 46 8.87 1.13 -5.97
CA GLY A 46 8.03 1.93 -5.08
C GLY A 46 7.39 3.14 -5.75
N ASP A 47 7.81 3.54 -6.95
CA ASP A 47 7.17 4.63 -7.70
C ASP A 47 5.73 4.27 -8.02
N VAL A 48 4.82 5.19 -7.73
CA VAL A 48 3.38 5.01 -7.91
C VAL A 48 2.90 5.73 -9.15
N ALA A 49 2.05 5.05 -9.93
CA ALA A 49 1.47 5.59 -11.13
C ALA A 49 -0.03 5.26 -11.25
N ILE A 50 -0.70 5.97 -12.14
CA ILE A 50 -2.10 5.71 -12.51
C ILE A 50 -2.16 5.36 -13.99
N ILE A 51 -2.93 4.33 -14.35
CA ILE A 51 -3.22 4.01 -15.74
C ILE A 51 -4.27 5.00 -16.26
N ILE A 52 -3.86 5.96 -17.08
CA ILE A 52 -4.76 7.05 -17.50
C ILE A 52 -5.52 6.75 -18.79
N ASN A 53 -4.98 5.90 -19.67
CA ASN A 53 -5.67 5.56 -20.92
C ASN A 53 -5.21 4.22 -21.49
N LYS A 54 -6.12 3.59 -22.23
CA LYS A 54 -5.80 2.48 -23.16
C LYS A 54 -5.60 3.08 -24.55
N ILE A 55 -4.39 2.95 -25.11
CA ILE A 55 -4.07 3.45 -26.44
C ILE A 55 -4.60 2.46 -27.49
N ASP A 56 -4.13 1.21 -27.40
CA ASP A 56 -4.55 0.11 -28.28
C ASP A 56 -4.64 -1.23 -27.51
N ASN A 57 -4.60 -2.35 -28.22
CA ASN A 57 -4.69 -3.67 -27.59
C ASN A 57 -3.40 -4.12 -26.91
N LEU A 58 -2.26 -3.49 -27.20
CA LEU A 58 -0.94 -3.86 -26.72
C LEU A 58 -0.33 -2.81 -25.79
N THR A 59 -0.85 -1.57 -25.80
CA THR A 59 -0.25 -0.44 -25.11
C THR A 59 -1.26 0.36 -24.29
N CYS A 60 -0.77 0.87 -23.16
CA CYS A 60 -1.51 1.82 -22.33
C CYS A 60 -0.63 3.02 -21.97
N LYS A 61 -1.27 4.09 -21.51
CA LYS A 61 -0.60 5.27 -20.99
C LYS A 61 -0.74 5.28 -19.48
N ILE A 62 0.37 5.47 -18.76
CA ILE A 62 0.42 5.69 -17.33
C ILE A 62 0.90 7.10 -17.03
N ARG A 63 0.61 7.59 -15.82
CA ARG A 63 1.13 8.83 -15.28
C ARG A 63 1.64 8.58 -13.86
N TYR A 64 2.88 8.93 -13.58
CA TYR A 64 3.46 8.89 -12.23
C TYR A 64 2.88 10.00 -11.37
N ILE A 65 2.68 9.71 -10.08
CA ILE A 65 1.98 10.63 -9.15
C ILE A 65 2.92 11.72 -8.63
N ASP A 66 4.21 11.41 -8.51
CA ASP A 66 5.20 12.28 -7.89
C ASP A 66 5.63 13.48 -8.76
N ASP A 67 5.67 13.30 -10.08
CA ASP A 67 6.17 14.31 -11.04
C ASP A 67 5.26 14.53 -12.25
N ASP A 68 4.07 13.90 -12.28
CA ASP A 68 3.10 13.93 -13.40
C ASP A 68 3.68 13.45 -14.75
N GLU A 69 4.83 12.76 -14.76
CA GLU A 69 5.40 12.22 -15.99
C GLU A 69 4.48 11.17 -16.59
N GLU A 70 4.18 11.33 -17.89
CA GLU A 70 3.36 10.37 -18.64
C GLU A 70 4.23 9.46 -19.48
N ARG A 71 3.93 8.15 -19.46
CA ARG A 71 4.63 7.15 -20.28
C ARG A 71 3.65 6.22 -21.00
N ILE A 72 4.04 5.80 -22.20
CA ILE A 72 3.40 4.71 -22.92
C ILE A 72 4.13 3.42 -22.54
N ILE A 73 3.37 2.44 -22.11
CA ILE A 73 3.88 1.14 -21.65
C ILE A 73 3.20 0.02 -22.42
N VAL A 74 3.98 -0.98 -22.84
CA VAL A 74 3.45 -2.21 -23.41
C VAL A 74 2.79 -3.04 -22.31
N ASN A 75 1.70 -3.73 -22.63
CA ASN A 75 0.95 -4.51 -21.65
C ASN A 75 1.77 -5.62 -20.98
N ASP A 76 2.79 -6.15 -21.64
CA ASP A 76 3.69 -7.15 -21.06
C ASP A 76 4.60 -6.51 -19.99
N ASP A 77 5.21 -5.35 -20.28
CA ASP A 77 5.96 -4.58 -19.28
C ASP A 77 5.06 -4.18 -18.09
N LEU A 78 3.79 -3.80 -18.36
CA LEU A 78 2.84 -3.50 -17.29
C LEU A 78 2.62 -4.69 -16.34
N LYS A 79 2.56 -5.91 -16.86
CA LYS A 79 2.41 -7.14 -16.07
C LYS A 79 3.69 -7.49 -15.29
N ASP A 80 4.84 -7.30 -15.93
CA ASP A 80 6.11 -7.71 -15.37
C ASP A 80 6.66 -6.69 -14.36
N ASP A 81 6.52 -5.39 -14.65
CA ASP A 81 7.12 -4.32 -13.85
C ASP A 81 6.18 -3.72 -12.81
N PHE A 82 4.87 -3.90 -12.94
CA PHE A 82 3.90 -3.27 -12.05
C PHE A 82 2.98 -4.26 -11.32
N GLN A 83 2.37 -3.77 -10.25
CA GLN A 83 1.29 -4.44 -9.54
C GLN A 83 0.24 -3.42 -9.06
N LEU A 84 -0.99 -3.87 -8.79
CA LEU A 84 -2.04 -3.04 -8.20
C LEU A 84 -1.61 -2.51 -6.83
N PHE A 85 -1.90 -1.24 -6.56
CA PHE A 85 -1.49 -0.54 -5.34
C PHE A 85 -2.66 0.16 -4.62
N TYR A 86 -3.75 -0.53 -4.41
CA TYR A 86 -4.84 -0.09 -3.53
C TYR A 86 -4.56 -0.40 -2.06
N SER A 87 -3.68 -1.36 -1.79
CA SER A 87 -3.18 -1.69 -0.47
C SER A 87 -1.76 -2.24 -0.56
N ALA A 88 -0.95 -1.95 0.45
CA ALA A 88 0.43 -2.38 0.54
C ALA A 88 0.70 -3.18 1.82
N THR A 89 1.77 -3.98 1.83
CA THR A 89 2.32 -4.51 3.07
C THR A 89 3.10 -3.42 3.79
N VAL A 90 3.21 -3.51 5.11
CA VAL A 90 4.00 -2.55 5.92
C VAL A 90 5.43 -2.41 5.39
N HIS A 91 6.06 -3.53 4.98
CA HIS A 91 7.41 -3.51 4.42
C HIS A 91 7.52 -2.71 3.11
N LYS A 92 6.54 -2.85 2.21
CA LYS A 92 6.52 -2.09 0.95
C LYS A 92 6.23 -0.61 1.15
N PHE A 93 5.64 -0.26 2.27
CA PHE A 93 5.31 1.13 2.61
C PHE A 93 6.37 1.78 3.52
N GLN A 94 7.50 1.09 3.77
CA GLN A 94 8.62 1.66 4.49
C GLN A 94 9.26 2.80 3.69
N GLY A 95 9.52 3.91 4.37
CA GLY A 95 10.05 5.14 3.74
C GLY A 95 8.97 6.11 3.26
N SER A 96 7.74 5.66 3.02
CA SER A 96 6.62 6.53 2.63
C SER A 96 5.78 6.94 3.84
N GLN A 97 5.07 8.06 3.73
CA GLN A 97 4.10 8.54 4.72
C GLN A 97 2.92 9.18 4.01
N GLU A 98 1.72 9.02 4.58
CA GLU A 98 0.48 9.59 4.08
C GLU A 98 -0.27 10.31 5.21
N ASP A 99 -1.13 11.26 4.87
CA ASP A 99 -1.90 11.99 5.86
C ASP A 99 -2.84 11.05 6.63
N VAL A 100 -3.45 10.09 5.93
CA VAL A 100 -4.35 9.10 6.53
C VAL A 100 -3.91 7.69 6.15
N CYS A 101 -3.65 6.84 7.14
CA CYS A 101 -3.34 5.42 6.93
C CYS A 101 -4.39 4.52 7.59
N ALA A 102 -4.86 3.51 6.88
CA ALA A 102 -5.70 2.45 7.42
C ALA A 102 -4.88 1.15 7.58
N ILE A 103 -4.80 0.62 8.79
CA ILE A 103 -4.07 -0.61 9.11
C ILE A 103 -5.08 -1.73 9.35
N ILE A 104 -4.94 -2.83 8.59
CA ILE A 104 -5.79 -4.00 8.73
C ILE A 104 -5.09 -5.03 9.63
N LEU A 105 -5.68 -5.29 10.80
CA LEU A 105 -5.23 -6.31 11.75
C LEU A 105 -6.11 -7.55 11.63
N SER A 106 -5.58 -8.63 11.10
CA SER A 106 -6.28 -9.91 11.01
C SER A 106 -5.52 -10.99 11.75
N ASN A 107 -6.21 -11.78 12.55
CA ASN A 107 -5.64 -12.95 13.23
C ASN A 107 -5.19 -14.06 12.25
N GLN A 108 -5.64 -14.00 10.99
CA GLN A 108 -5.18 -14.90 9.92
C GLN A 108 -3.78 -14.55 9.42
N HIS A 109 -3.31 -13.31 9.62
CA HIS A 109 -1.97 -12.91 9.25
C HIS A 109 -0.98 -13.34 10.34
N SER A 110 -0.18 -14.36 10.05
CA SER A 110 0.81 -14.92 10.98
C SER A 110 1.81 -13.86 11.50
N MET A 111 2.10 -12.84 10.69
CA MET A 111 3.02 -11.77 11.07
C MET A 111 2.54 -10.98 12.29
N TRP A 112 1.22 -10.88 12.57
CA TRP A 112 0.72 -10.23 13.78
C TRP A 112 0.81 -11.11 15.04
N ARG A 113 1.23 -12.39 14.91
CA ARG A 113 1.40 -13.35 16.01
C ARG A 113 2.84 -13.59 16.44
N MET A 114 3.83 -13.00 15.75
CA MET A 114 5.27 -13.20 16.05
C MET A 114 5.77 -12.21 17.11
N GLU A 115 6.81 -12.56 17.85
CA GLU A 115 7.40 -11.71 18.93
C GLU A 115 7.86 -10.32 18.48
N ASN A 116 8.22 -10.17 17.20
CA ASN A 116 8.66 -8.89 16.63
C ASN A 116 7.54 -7.99 16.08
N ASN A 117 6.29 -8.34 16.31
CA ASN A 117 5.13 -7.66 15.72
C ASN A 117 4.94 -6.23 16.24
N LYS A 118 5.34 -5.96 17.48
CA LYS A 118 5.28 -4.63 18.06
C LYS A 118 6.08 -3.62 17.24
N LYS A 119 7.28 -3.99 16.77
CA LYS A 119 8.11 -3.13 15.90
C LYS A 119 7.45 -2.88 14.55
N LEU A 120 6.89 -3.92 13.95
CA LEU A 120 6.17 -3.82 12.69
C LEU A 120 4.92 -2.95 12.83
N PHE A 121 4.19 -3.13 13.93
CA PHE A 121 3.01 -2.33 14.23
C PHE A 121 3.36 -0.86 14.44
N TYR A 122 4.42 -0.57 15.21
CA TYR A 122 4.95 0.78 15.35
C TYR A 122 5.34 1.40 13.99
N THR A 123 6.04 0.62 13.15
CA THR A 123 6.38 1.06 11.79
C THR A 123 5.13 1.39 10.97
N ALA A 124 4.08 0.57 11.08
CA ALA A 124 2.82 0.80 10.36
C ALA A 124 2.12 2.09 10.83
N ILE A 125 2.00 2.30 12.14
CA ILE A 125 1.36 3.51 12.70
C ILE A 125 2.13 4.76 12.31
N SER A 126 3.47 4.73 12.37
CA SER A 126 4.32 5.87 12.03
C SER A 126 4.27 6.28 10.55
N ARG A 127 3.52 5.57 9.72
CA ARG A 127 3.26 5.96 8.32
C ARG A 127 2.16 7.01 8.19
N ALA A 128 1.30 7.15 9.19
CA ALA A 128 0.27 8.20 9.21
C ALA A 128 0.85 9.51 9.74
N LYS A 129 0.65 10.60 9.00
CA LYS A 129 1.02 11.96 9.43
C LYS A 129 -0.06 12.57 10.33
N GLU A 130 -1.33 12.42 9.94
CA GLU A 130 -2.47 13.07 10.63
C GLU A 130 -3.39 12.05 11.31
N LYS A 131 -3.74 10.94 10.62
CA LYS A 131 -4.74 10.00 11.12
C LYS A 131 -4.40 8.55 10.81
N CYS A 132 -4.38 7.73 11.85
CA CYS A 132 -4.26 6.27 11.72
C CYS A 132 -5.60 5.63 12.07
N ILE A 133 -6.14 4.81 11.15
CA ILE A 133 -7.36 4.03 11.33
C ILE A 133 -6.96 2.58 11.48
N ILE A 134 -7.35 1.94 12.59
CA ILE A 134 -7.07 0.52 12.82
C ILE A 134 -8.37 -0.25 12.62
N ILE A 135 -8.33 -1.24 11.72
CA ILE A 135 -9.48 -2.08 11.36
C ILE A 135 -9.10 -3.52 11.63
N GLY A 136 -9.88 -4.22 12.45
CA GLY A 136 -9.67 -5.66 12.65
C GLY A 136 -10.02 -6.18 14.02
N ASP A 137 -9.37 -7.27 14.43
CA ASP A 137 -9.68 -7.98 15.66
C ASP A 137 -9.09 -7.24 16.88
N PRO A 138 -9.92 -6.80 17.84
CA PRO A 138 -9.45 -6.14 19.07
C PRO A 138 -8.46 -6.99 19.87
N LYS A 139 -8.57 -8.32 19.84
CA LYS A 139 -7.62 -9.21 20.52
C LYS A 139 -6.22 -9.14 19.93
N VAL A 140 -6.13 -9.01 18.60
CA VAL A 140 -4.86 -8.81 17.90
C VAL A 140 -4.26 -7.46 18.31
N PHE A 141 -5.07 -6.40 18.30
CA PHE A 141 -4.63 -5.07 18.73
C PHE A 141 -4.10 -5.07 20.17
N MET A 142 -4.84 -5.66 21.10
CA MET A 142 -4.43 -5.75 22.51
C MET A 142 -3.11 -6.53 22.70
N SER A 143 -2.87 -7.55 21.88
CA SER A 143 -1.61 -8.30 21.92
C SER A 143 -0.40 -7.51 21.40
N LEU A 144 -0.64 -6.48 20.59
CA LEU A 144 0.39 -5.60 20.03
C LEU A 144 0.72 -4.40 20.92
N LYS A 145 -0.04 -4.19 22.01
CA LYS A 145 0.17 -3.08 22.93
C LYS A 145 1.59 -3.13 23.52
N ILE A 146 2.30 -2.02 23.37
CA ILE A 146 3.69 -1.89 23.87
C ILE A 146 3.63 -1.49 25.34
N ASN A 147 4.28 -2.26 26.21
CA ASN A 147 4.37 -1.94 27.65
C ASN A 147 5.35 -0.80 27.91
N ARG A 148 5.10 0.00 28.97
CA ARG A 148 5.95 1.15 29.36
C ARG A 148 7.43 0.79 29.61
N GLY A 149 7.74 -0.47 29.90
CA GLY A 149 9.10 -0.96 30.09
C GLY A 149 9.85 -1.32 28.81
N ASP A 150 9.20 -1.31 27.66
CA ASP A 150 9.84 -1.66 26.39
C ASP A 150 10.79 -0.52 25.93
N LYS A 151 11.99 -0.89 25.43
CA LYS A 151 13.00 0.08 24.94
C LYS A 151 12.53 1.01 23.81
N PHE A 152 11.42 0.69 23.17
CA PHE A 152 10.82 1.45 22.05
C PHE A 152 9.60 2.25 22.47
N TYR A 153 9.34 2.38 23.77
CA TYR A 153 8.25 3.18 24.29
C TYR A 153 8.50 4.67 23.98
N SER A 154 7.65 5.28 23.20
CA SER A 154 7.73 6.69 22.85
C SER A 154 6.54 7.46 23.42
N LYS A 155 6.65 8.81 23.47
CA LYS A 155 5.54 9.69 23.88
C LYS A 155 4.27 9.43 23.09
N PHE A 156 4.41 9.13 21.79
CA PHE A 156 3.29 8.78 20.92
C PHE A 156 2.57 7.50 21.40
N MET A 157 3.32 6.49 21.83
CA MET A 157 2.74 5.25 22.35
C MET A 157 2.11 5.43 23.73
N SER A 158 2.58 6.40 24.55
CA SER A 158 1.94 6.72 25.83
C SER A 158 0.56 7.35 25.67
N GLU A 159 0.39 8.17 24.64
CA GLU A 159 -0.92 8.75 24.30
C GLU A 159 -1.90 7.66 23.79
N PHE A 160 -1.39 6.58 23.20
CA PHE A 160 -2.20 5.43 22.77
C PHE A 160 -2.77 4.62 23.94
N ASP A 161 -2.12 4.63 25.11
CA ASP A 161 -2.59 3.94 26.31
C ASP A 161 -3.83 4.62 26.93
N GLU A 162 -4.07 5.89 26.59
CA GLU A 162 -5.23 6.68 27.06
C GLU A 162 -6.45 6.54 26.16
N PHE A 163 -6.33 5.87 24.99
CA PHE A 163 -7.47 5.61 24.13
C PHE A 163 -8.36 4.54 24.76
N GLU A 164 -9.50 4.93 25.32
CA GLU A 164 -10.58 4.02 25.62
C GLU A 164 -11.15 3.48 24.29
N LEU A 165 -11.10 2.16 24.13
CA LEU A 165 -11.83 1.48 23.07
C LEU A 165 -13.33 1.69 23.30
N ASN A 166 -13.93 2.63 22.62
CA ASN A 166 -15.38 2.69 22.47
C ASN A 166 -15.79 1.49 21.59
N VAL A 167 -16.14 0.38 22.24
CA VAL A 167 -16.70 -0.85 21.64
C VAL A 167 -18.20 -0.72 21.55
#